data_e613832f54dcb350a59a47910d831860
#
_entry.id   e613832f54dcb350a59a47910d831860
#
_cell.length_a   1.000
_cell.length_b   1.000
_cell.length_c   1.000
_cell.angle_alpha   90.00
_cell.angle_beta   90.00
_cell.angle_gamma   90.00
#
_symmetry.space_group_name_H-M   'P 1'
#
loop_
_entity.id
_entity.type
_entity.pdbx_description
1 polymer ?
#
loop_
_entity_poly.entity_id
_entity_poly.type
_entity_poly.pdbx_seq_one_letter_code
_entity_poly.pdbx_strand_id
1 'polypeptide(L)'
;MAFVPRSFTTILADSIAYVQTRSNVSDFTVGSVARTILEAAALEDDEQYFQMVQLLDLFSYTTAAGEDLDRRLADFNISREPAKSAFGRVSFLNGNLIYDQLAADAPSGSAVLWVFDSSGFPTSGFPYTVRIAEGTTRTEDVTVLALDTATNTFTLSGVTTIDSIVGDRVALVTGATSNSLPIGTDVQAPATSVEDQKGFVTQEIATIAAGNFYSNEVLINASDAGITGNVGAGRISQFVGNPPFSGAGVTNASSVSGGAGRETDEDFRARAVDKLQSLSRGTVLSLKAASVGVVDKSTGQRVLSSNVLEDFAAVPDEVIVYVDDGTGLVADVVSLASDVLATNITSGATTILLDDASGFPSTGFVLIDSDFLLEYVSVSVNTLSLSEPVAVGLSATAGAIVRRVDFVSTGTEDGQRRFTLQNPPVVRGTERLYTKEILDSSWTLLVPNVDYVLNKGTGEFSIIDLAGLSLGSEVVAYYNYYSNLVAEAQKVLEGDPNDSVNYPGVKAAGVFLTVEPPISKRITVELAITAETTFVESDLAPLVLEQVEIYINSLKIGKDVIRSRIIDYAHNVQGVRSITVRVPASDIIVLESELPTTFDSSGNTLVTVL
;
A
#
# COMPACT_ATOMS: atom_id res chain seq x y z
N MET A 1 -18.30 34.11 -35.47
CA MET A 1 -19.79 34.08 -35.47
C MET A 1 -20.17 32.69 -34.98
N ALA A 2 -21.06 32.62 -33.98
CA ALA A 2 -21.56 31.31 -33.56
C ALA A 2 -22.47 30.75 -34.68
N PHE A 3 -22.38 29.43 -34.93
CA PHE A 3 -23.29 28.75 -35.84
C PHE A 3 -24.69 28.72 -35.21
N VAL A 4 -25.67 29.23 -35.97
CA VAL A 4 -27.09 29.28 -35.54
C VAL A 4 -27.88 28.44 -36.53
N PRO A 5 -28.45 27.29 -36.12
CA PRO A 5 -29.27 26.48 -37.01
C PRO A 5 -30.56 27.20 -37.36
N ARG A 6 -31.03 27.03 -38.59
CA ARG A 6 -32.30 27.58 -39.06
C ARG A 6 -33.34 26.47 -38.98
N SER A 7 -34.49 26.79 -38.41
CA SER A 7 -35.58 25.82 -38.29
C SER A 7 -36.33 25.66 -39.63
N PHE A 8 -36.98 24.52 -39.83
CA PHE A 8 -37.85 24.21 -40.95
C PHE A 8 -38.80 25.37 -41.29
N THR A 9 -39.47 25.94 -40.27
CA THR A 9 -40.43 27.04 -40.47
C THR A 9 -39.76 28.30 -41.00
N THR A 10 -38.55 28.61 -40.56
CA THR A 10 -37.79 29.78 -41.03
C THR A 10 -37.32 29.58 -42.47
N ILE A 11 -36.80 28.40 -42.80
CA ILE A 11 -36.32 28.04 -44.13
C ILE A 11 -37.47 28.06 -45.13
N LEU A 12 -38.60 27.46 -44.76
CA LEU A 12 -39.79 27.44 -45.59
C LEU A 12 -40.34 28.87 -45.85
N ALA A 13 -40.42 29.70 -44.82
CA ALA A 13 -40.89 31.07 -44.95
C ALA A 13 -40.00 31.91 -45.90
N ASP A 14 -38.68 31.82 -45.76
CA ASP A 14 -37.72 32.49 -46.62
C ASP A 14 -37.78 31.97 -48.05
N SER A 15 -37.95 30.68 -48.25
CA SER A 15 -38.09 30.05 -49.56
C SER A 15 -39.36 30.50 -50.28
N ILE A 16 -40.49 30.57 -49.58
CA ILE A 16 -41.74 31.11 -50.11
C ILE A 16 -41.55 32.56 -50.49
N ALA A 17 -41.01 33.39 -49.59
CA ALA A 17 -40.77 34.81 -49.87
C ALA A 17 -39.82 35.00 -51.08
N TYR A 18 -38.81 34.21 -51.22
CA TYR A 18 -37.88 34.24 -52.38
C TYR A 18 -38.59 33.94 -53.69
N VAL A 19 -39.43 32.88 -53.73
CA VAL A 19 -40.14 32.46 -54.93
C VAL A 19 -41.24 33.52 -55.30
N GLN A 20 -41.94 34.05 -54.30
CA GLN A 20 -42.94 35.11 -54.49
C GLN A 20 -42.37 36.38 -55.13
N THR A 21 -41.14 36.76 -54.77
CA THR A 21 -40.49 37.97 -55.27
C THR A 21 -39.89 37.79 -56.67
N ARG A 22 -39.71 36.57 -57.16
CA ARG A 22 -39.00 36.30 -58.41
C ARG A 22 -39.73 35.45 -59.41
N SER A 23 -41.02 35.08 -59.10
CA SER A 23 -41.84 34.29 -60.00
C SER A 23 -43.28 34.73 -59.93
N ASN A 24 -44.12 34.34 -60.90
CA ASN A 24 -45.55 34.57 -60.92
C ASN A 24 -46.35 33.51 -60.12
N VAL A 25 -45.68 32.69 -59.35
CA VAL A 25 -46.32 31.66 -58.48
C VAL A 25 -46.92 32.36 -57.30
N SER A 26 -48.24 32.24 -57.15
CA SER A 26 -49.01 32.91 -56.08
C SER A 26 -49.71 31.95 -55.10
N ASP A 27 -49.84 30.69 -55.49
CA ASP A 27 -50.46 29.65 -54.61
C ASP A 27 -49.45 28.92 -53.76
N PHE A 28 -49.38 29.29 -52.49
CA PHE A 28 -48.58 28.63 -51.43
C PHE A 28 -49.49 28.16 -50.28
N THR A 29 -50.72 27.82 -50.58
CA THR A 29 -51.62 27.20 -49.62
C THR A 29 -51.11 25.78 -49.27
N VAL A 30 -51.47 25.29 -48.08
CA VAL A 30 -51.13 23.94 -47.67
C VAL A 30 -51.72 22.93 -48.66
N GLY A 31 -50.84 22.08 -49.23
CA GLY A 31 -51.22 21.10 -50.26
C GLY A 31 -51.06 21.56 -51.70
N SER A 32 -50.67 22.82 -51.99
CA SER A 32 -50.28 23.23 -53.32
C SER A 32 -48.95 22.60 -53.73
N VAL A 33 -48.77 22.33 -55.05
CA VAL A 33 -47.56 21.71 -55.58
C VAL A 33 -46.30 22.52 -55.28
N ALA A 34 -46.38 23.85 -55.40
CA ALA A 34 -45.25 24.73 -55.14
C ALA A 34 -44.83 24.67 -53.67
N ARG A 35 -45.81 24.74 -52.75
CA ARG A 35 -45.51 24.65 -51.31
C ARG A 35 -44.99 23.27 -50.91
N THR A 36 -45.55 22.19 -51.44
CA THR A 36 -45.07 20.80 -51.14
C THR A 36 -43.63 20.61 -51.57
N ILE A 37 -43.21 21.17 -52.70
CA ILE A 37 -41.78 21.07 -53.16
C ILE A 37 -40.90 21.89 -52.20
N LEU A 38 -41.31 23.09 -51.76
CA LEU A 38 -40.54 23.91 -50.85
C LEU A 38 -40.51 23.30 -49.45
N GLU A 39 -41.60 22.68 -48.99
CA GLU A 39 -41.62 21.92 -47.73
C GLU A 39 -40.66 20.74 -47.74
N ALA A 40 -40.60 19.98 -48.85
CA ALA A 40 -39.65 18.87 -48.98
C ALA A 40 -38.19 19.36 -48.97
N ALA A 41 -37.88 20.46 -49.67
CA ALA A 41 -36.53 21.05 -49.64
C ALA A 41 -36.19 21.64 -48.24
N ALA A 42 -37.13 22.32 -47.59
CA ALA A 42 -36.93 22.89 -46.27
C ALA A 42 -36.75 21.82 -45.19
N LEU A 43 -37.38 20.65 -45.35
CA LEU A 43 -37.20 19.50 -44.46
C LEU A 43 -35.78 18.91 -44.62
N GLU A 44 -35.29 18.76 -45.84
CA GLU A 44 -33.92 18.30 -46.11
C GLU A 44 -32.87 19.24 -45.51
N ASP A 45 -33.06 20.56 -45.71
CA ASP A 45 -32.19 21.58 -45.17
C ASP A 45 -32.21 21.60 -43.61
N ASP A 46 -33.37 21.43 -42.97
CA ASP A 46 -33.51 21.36 -41.53
C ASP A 46 -32.76 20.12 -40.96
N GLU A 47 -32.87 18.96 -41.64
CA GLU A 47 -32.13 17.76 -41.28
C GLU A 47 -30.62 17.97 -41.43
N GLN A 48 -30.15 18.66 -42.47
CA GLN A 48 -28.74 19.03 -42.61
C GLN A 48 -28.24 19.94 -41.49
N TYR A 49 -29.05 20.96 -41.09
CA TYR A 49 -28.70 21.78 -39.94
C TYR A 49 -28.62 20.98 -38.65
N PHE A 50 -29.54 20.04 -38.44
CA PHE A 50 -29.51 19.14 -37.29
C PHE A 50 -28.23 18.30 -37.27
N GLN A 51 -27.84 17.69 -38.40
CA GLN A 51 -26.58 16.94 -38.54
C GLN A 51 -25.35 17.82 -38.29
N MET A 52 -25.36 19.10 -38.76
CA MET A 52 -24.27 20.05 -38.49
C MET A 52 -24.15 20.39 -37.00
N VAL A 53 -25.25 20.50 -36.26
CA VAL A 53 -25.22 20.71 -34.79
C VAL A 53 -24.64 19.51 -34.11
N GLN A 54 -25.04 18.28 -34.48
CA GLN A 54 -24.46 17.06 -33.94
C GLN A 54 -22.95 16.97 -34.24
N LEU A 55 -22.53 17.33 -35.46
CA LEU A 55 -21.12 17.40 -35.79
C LEU A 55 -20.36 18.39 -34.91
N LEU A 56 -20.91 19.54 -34.60
CA LEU A 56 -20.28 20.53 -33.71
C LEU A 56 -20.12 19.99 -32.29
N ASP A 57 -21.11 19.26 -31.79
CA ASP A 57 -21.06 18.61 -30.49
C ASP A 57 -19.97 17.55 -30.43
N LEU A 58 -19.76 16.80 -31.51
CA LEU A 58 -18.67 15.81 -31.63
C LEU A 58 -17.27 16.45 -31.67
N PHE A 59 -17.16 17.72 -32.09
CA PHE A 59 -15.90 18.45 -32.17
C PHE A 59 -15.44 19.03 -30.82
N SER A 60 -16.30 19.11 -29.81
CA SER A 60 -15.94 19.60 -28.49
C SER A 60 -15.69 18.45 -27.52
N TYR A 61 -14.56 18.47 -26.82
CA TYR A 61 -14.29 17.49 -25.74
C TYR A 61 -15.28 17.62 -24.56
N THR A 62 -15.99 18.73 -24.45
CA THR A 62 -17.00 18.96 -23.40
C THR A 62 -18.33 18.26 -23.68
N THR A 63 -18.68 18.09 -24.96
CA THR A 63 -19.97 17.52 -25.39
C THR A 63 -19.83 16.14 -26.03
N ALA A 64 -18.66 15.84 -26.64
CA ALA A 64 -18.39 14.52 -27.24
C ALA A 64 -18.53 13.39 -26.22
N ALA A 65 -19.01 12.23 -26.62
CA ALA A 65 -19.22 11.06 -25.78
C ALA A 65 -18.68 9.79 -26.45
N GLY A 66 -18.36 8.76 -25.65
CA GLY A 66 -17.92 7.46 -26.12
C GLY A 66 -16.68 7.53 -27.00
N GLU A 67 -16.73 6.88 -28.18
CA GLU A 67 -15.59 6.81 -29.11
C GLU A 67 -15.19 8.17 -29.70
N ASP A 68 -16.12 9.10 -29.81
CA ASP A 68 -15.81 10.43 -30.35
C ASP A 68 -15.01 11.25 -29.34
N LEU A 69 -15.32 11.11 -28.04
CA LEU A 69 -14.49 11.67 -26.97
C LEU A 69 -13.10 11.02 -26.96
N ASP A 70 -13.02 9.69 -27.14
CA ASP A 70 -11.76 8.97 -27.21
C ASP A 70 -10.88 9.49 -28.36
N ARG A 71 -11.47 9.70 -29.55
CA ARG A 71 -10.78 10.27 -30.73
C ARG A 71 -10.30 11.70 -30.48
N ARG A 72 -11.12 12.53 -29.83
CA ARG A 72 -10.77 13.93 -29.56
C ARG A 72 -9.60 14.06 -28.58
N LEU A 73 -9.61 13.27 -27.52
CA LEU A 73 -8.55 13.32 -26.53
C LEU A 73 -7.27 12.60 -27.00
N ALA A 74 -7.39 11.69 -27.97
CA ALA A 74 -6.22 11.08 -28.63
C ALA A 74 -5.35 12.12 -29.37
N ASP A 75 -5.93 13.20 -29.89
CA ASP A 75 -5.19 14.33 -30.50
C ASP A 75 -4.23 15.00 -29.50
N PHE A 76 -4.50 14.90 -28.20
CA PHE A 76 -3.65 15.37 -27.11
C PHE A 76 -2.80 14.25 -26.47
N ASN A 77 -2.73 13.08 -27.10
CA ASN A 77 -2.07 11.89 -26.58
C ASN A 77 -2.63 11.46 -25.21
N ILE A 78 -3.93 11.57 -25.04
CA ILE A 78 -4.67 11.14 -23.85
C ILE A 78 -5.61 10.01 -24.28
N SER A 79 -5.39 8.80 -23.77
CA SER A 79 -6.24 7.63 -24.01
C SER A 79 -7.07 7.33 -22.77
N ARG A 80 -8.28 6.79 -22.97
CA ARG A 80 -9.13 6.31 -21.89
C ARG A 80 -8.48 5.15 -21.17
N GLU A 81 -8.55 5.15 -19.83
CA GLU A 81 -8.06 4.05 -19.03
C GLU A 81 -8.96 2.82 -19.21
N PRO A 82 -8.36 1.65 -19.55
CA PRO A 82 -9.10 0.40 -19.59
C PRO A 82 -9.52 -0.03 -18.20
N ALA A 83 -10.44 -0.98 -18.13
CA ALA A 83 -10.74 -1.65 -16.87
C ALA A 83 -9.46 -2.26 -16.27
N LYS A 84 -9.30 -2.13 -14.96
CA LYS A 84 -8.13 -2.62 -14.21
C LYS A 84 -8.53 -3.84 -13.39
N SER A 85 -7.66 -4.86 -13.38
CA SER A 85 -7.84 -6.02 -12.51
C SER A 85 -7.53 -5.66 -11.06
N ALA A 86 -8.29 -6.23 -10.14
CA ALA A 86 -7.98 -6.15 -8.72
C ALA A 86 -6.72 -6.96 -8.42
N PHE A 87 -5.95 -6.52 -7.43
CA PHE A 87 -4.75 -7.19 -6.97
C PHE A 87 -4.73 -7.27 -5.44
N GLY A 88 -4.01 -8.23 -4.92
CA GLY A 88 -3.89 -8.47 -3.49
C GLY A 88 -2.92 -9.59 -3.20
N ARG A 89 -2.93 -10.09 -1.98
CA ARG A 89 -2.05 -11.18 -1.57
C ARG A 89 -2.85 -12.35 -1.01
N VAL A 90 -2.34 -13.55 -1.25
CA VAL A 90 -2.87 -14.79 -0.68
C VAL A 90 -1.75 -15.59 -0.04
N SER A 91 -2.11 -16.36 0.98
CA SER A 91 -1.27 -17.41 1.55
C SER A 91 -1.91 -18.75 1.27
N PHE A 92 -1.07 -19.73 0.96
CA PHE A 92 -1.50 -21.12 0.84
C PHE A 92 -1.24 -21.85 2.14
N LEU A 93 -2.10 -22.82 2.45
CA LEU A 93 -2.00 -23.58 3.69
C LEU A 93 -1.87 -25.06 3.39
N ASN A 94 -1.20 -25.78 4.30
CA ASN A 94 -1.04 -27.22 4.27
C ASN A 94 -1.89 -27.85 5.39
N GLY A 95 -3.12 -28.22 5.06
CA GLY A 95 -4.06 -28.83 5.99
C GLY A 95 -3.69 -30.27 6.41
N ASN A 96 -2.68 -30.88 5.79
CA ASN A 96 -2.16 -32.19 6.20
C ASN A 96 -1.00 -32.08 7.21
N LEU A 97 -0.58 -30.87 7.58
CA LEU A 97 0.42 -30.69 8.61
C LEU A 97 -0.15 -31.15 9.95
N ILE A 98 0.59 -32.01 10.64
CA ILE A 98 0.26 -32.39 12.00
C ILE A 98 0.69 -31.25 12.91
N TYR A 99 -0.25 -30.63 13.59
CA TYR A 99 -0.02 -29.54 14.54
C TYR A 99 -1.04 -29.54 15.66
N ASP A 100 -0.67 -28.88 16.75
CA ASP A 100 -1.53 -28.52 17.86
C ASP A 100 -1.06 -27.19 18.48
N GLN A 101 -1.67 -26.77 19.56
CA GLN A 101 -1.30 -25.54 20.26
C GLN A 101 -0.73 -25.84 21.65
N LEU A 102 0.15 -24.98 22.14
CA LEU A 102 0.64 -25.05 23.52
C LEU A 102 -0.51 -24.86 24.52
N ALA A 103 -0.62 -25.79 25.45
CA ALA A 103 -1.59 -25.76 26.54
C ALA A 103 -1.08 -24.96 27.77
N ALA A 104 0.23 -24.72 27.83
CA ALA A 104 0.88 -23.94 28.88
C ALA A 104 2.02 -23.12 28.29
N ASP A 105 2.36 -22.02 28.94
CA ASP A 105 3.52 -21.21 28.57
C ASP A 105 4.80 -22.03 28.65
N ALA A 106 5.66 -21.87 27.66
CA ALA A 106 6.99 -22.49 27.59
C ALA A 106 8.04 -21.38 27.51
N PRO A 107 8.48 -20.83 28.63
CA PRO A 107 9.54 -19.82 28.65
C PRO A 107 10.85 -20.41 28.15
N SER A 108 11.76 -19.55 27.70
CA SER A 108 13.14 -19.92 27.36
C SER A 108 13.78 -20.73 28.50
N GLY A 109 14.39 -21.86 28.15
CA GLY A 109 14.92 -22.83 29.13
C GLY A 109 13.96 -23.97 29.44
N SER A 110 12.78 -24.06 28.82
CA SER A 110 11.85 -25.18 29.03
C SER A 110 12.35 -26.45 28.37
N ALA A 111 12.41 -27.55 29.11
CA ALA A 111 12.76 -28.89 28.60
C ALA A 111 11.51 -29.74 28.27
N VAL A 112 10.35 -29.22 28.49
CA VAL A 112 9.05 -29.89 28.33
C VAL A 112 8.03 -28.92 27.72
N LEU A 113 7.22 -29.43 26.79
CA LEU A 113 6.11 -28.70 26.21
C LEU A 113 4.80 -29.42 26.50
N TRP A 114 3.78 -28.68 26.84
CA TRP A 114 2.39 -29.16 27.01
C TRP A 114 1.54 -28.69 25.84
N VAL A 115 0.84 -29.64 25.17
CA VAL A 115 -0.08 -29.33 24.08
C VAL A 115 -1.51 -29.71 24.48
N PHE A 116 -2.51 -29.18 23.80
CA PHE A 116 -3.90 -29.50 24.10
C PHE A 116 -4.24 -30.94 23.71
N ASP A 117 -3.80 -31.38 22.53
CA ASP A 117 -4.05 -32.74 22.02
C ASP A 117 -2.83 -33.30 21.27
N SER A 118 -2.16 -34.25 21.84
CA SER A 118 -1.01 -34.90 21.22
C SER A 118 -1.36 -36.10 20.33
N SER A 119 -2.63 -36.45 20.17
CA SER A 119 -3.09 -37.69 19.49
C SER A 119 -2.67 -37.77 18.01
N GLY A 120 -2.44 -36.64 17.36
CA GLY A 120 -1.99 -36.57 15.97
C GLY A 120 -0.49 -36.81 15.78
N PHE A 121 0.31 -36.69 16.83
CA PHE A 121 1.78 -36.80 16.76
C PHE A 121 2.28 -38.24 16.85
N PRO A 122 3.47 -38.57 16.26
CA PRO A 122 4.02 -39.90 16.31
C PRO A 122 4.34 -40.34 17.76
N THR A 123 3.88 -41.52 18.14
CA THR A 123 4.13 -42.12 19.45
C THR A 123 5.38 -43.04 19.46
N SER A 124 6.04 -43.20 18.31
CA SER A 124 7.25 -43.99 18.11
C SER A 124 8.13 -43.34 17.04
N GLY A 125 9.38 -43.79 16.92
CA GLY A 125 10.31 -43.25 15.94
C GLY A 125 11.06 -42.00 16.42
N PHE A 126 11.21 -41.84 17.74
CA PHE A 126 12.02 -40.78 18.33
C PHE A 126 13.51 -40.93 18.02
N PRO A 127 14.27 -39.82 17.92
CA PRO A 127 13.81 -38.43 18.07
C PRO A 127 13.14 -37.89 16.79
N TYR A 128 12.22 -36.96 16.95
CA TYR A 128 11.68 -36.18 15.84
C TYR A 128 11.65 -34.68 16.19
N THR A 129 11.56 -33.82 15.17
CA THR A 129 11.59 -32.36 15.33
C THR A 129 10.18 -31.79 15.23
N VAL A 130 9.83 -30.90 16.15
CA VAL A 130 8.64 -30.04 16.08
C VAL A 130 9.07 -28.59 16.04
N ARG A 131 8.28 -27.75 15.36
CA ARG A 131 8.43 -26.31 15.31
C ARG A 131 7.45 -25.68 16.27
N ILE A 132 7.93 -24.90 17.22
CA ILE A 132 7.11 -24.12 18.15
C ILE A 132 6.95 -22.69 17.67
N ALA A 133 5.86 -22.03 18.10
CA ALA A 133 5.47 -20.68 17.68
C ALA A 133 5.41 -20.50 16.14
N GLU A 134 5.04 -21.57 15.41
CA GLU A 134 4.90 -21.56 13.95
C GLU A 134 3.91 -20.47 13.53
N GLY A 135 4.27 -19.71 12.48
CA GLY A 135 3.49 -18.56 12.00
C GLY A 135 3.79 -17.25 12.73
N THR A 136 4.74 -17.25 13.66
CA THR A 136 5.21 -16.02 14.32
C THR A 136 6.65 -15.71 13.93
N THR A 137 7.15 -14.53 14.28
CA THR A 137 8.57 -14.16 14.12
C THR A 137 9.50 -14.86 15.12
N ARG A 138 8.95 -15.60 16.10
CA ARG A 138 9.66 -16.28 17.18
C ARG A 138 9.68 -17.79 17.01
N THR A 139 9.77 -18.31 15.77
CA THR A 139 9.77 -19.76 15.51
C THR A 139 11.06 -20.43 15.94
N GLU A 140 10.96 -21.60 16.55
CA GLU A 140 12.10 -22.45 16.92
C GLU A 140 11.82 -23.92 16.61
N ASP A 141 12.82 -24.63 16.09
CA ASP A 141 12.75 -26.08 15.86
C ASP A 141 13.40 -26.83 17.03
N VAL A 142 12.61 -27.63 17.75
CA VAL A 142 13.06 -28.39 18.91
C VAL A 142 12.94 -29.89 18.65
N THR A 143 13.88 -30.65 19.20
CA THR A 143 13.90 -32.11 19.06
C THR A 143 13.19 -32.77 20.23
N VAL A 144 12.18 -33.58 19.94
CA VAL A 144 11.40 -34.35 20.90
C VAL A 144 12.01 -35.72 21.08
N LEU A 145 12.28 -36.10 22.33
CA LEU A 145 12.81 -37.44 22.71
C LEU A 145 11.73 -38.42 23.15
N ALA A 146 10.64 -37.90 23.69
CA ALA A 146 9.53 -38.71 24.16
C ALA A 146 8.23 -37.93 24.14
N LEU A 147 7.11 -38.63 23.92
CA LEU A 147 5.74 -38.12 24.00
C LEU A 147 4.98 -38.95 25.02
N ASP A 148 4.46 -38.29 26.03
CA ASP A 148 3.47 -38.88 26.94
C ASP A 148 2.04 -38.45 26.49
N THR A 149 1.32 -39.40 25.91
CA THR A 149 -0.05 -39.15 25.41
C THR A 149 -1.09 -39.08 26.53
N ALA A 150 -0.77 -39.52 27.75
CA ALA A 150 -1.69 -39.42 28.88
C ALA A 150 -1.73 -37.98 29.44
N THR A 151 -0.61 -37.29 29.36
CA THR A 151 -0.45 -35.89 29.84
C THR A 151 -0.31 -34.87 28.71
N ASN A 152 -0.33 -35.31 27.44
CA ASN A 152 -0.07 -34.49 26.25
C ASN A 152 1.24 -33.69 26.33
N THR A 153 2.33 -34.39 26.73
CA THR A 153 3.60 -33.74 27.07
C THR A 153 4.72 -34.22 26.17
N PHE A 154 5.44 -33.28 25.54
CA PHE A 154 6.69 -33.56 24.83
C PHE A 154 7.89 -33.33 25.74
N THR A 155 8.79 -34.31 25.81
CA THR A 155 10.12 -34.17 26.45
C THR A 155 11.14 -33.83 25.39
N LEU A 156 11.87 -32.73 25.55
CA LEU A 156 12.86 -32.25 24.59
C LEU A 156 14.25 -32.80 24.82
N SER A 157 15.09 -32.84 23.78
CA SER A 157 16.52 -33.21 23.88
C SER A 157 17.37 -32.06 24.44
N GLY A 158 16.87 -30.86 24.42
CA GLY A 158 17.48 -29.64 24.92
C GLY A 158 16.43 -28.77 25.60
N VAL A 159 16.72 -27.49 25.71
CA VAL A 159 15.78 -26.50 26.23
C VAL A 159 15.39 -25.54 25.13
N THR A 160 14.19 -24.92 25.25
CA THR A 160 13.75 -23.87 24.34
C THR A 160 14.64 -22.63 24.49
N THR A 161 14.87 -21.91 23.39
CA THR A 161 15.63 -20.65 23.40
C THR A 161 14.70 -19.42 23.36
N ILE A 162 13.46 -19.64 22.97
CA ILE A 162 12.43 -18.59 22.88
C ILE A 162 11.37 -18.72 23.96
N ASP A 163 10.73 -17.61 24.28
CA ASP A 163 9.53 -17.59 25.10
C ASP A 163 8.30 -17.85 24.23
N SER A 164 7.62 -18.96 24.49
CA SER A 164 6.37 -19.31 23.82
C SER A 164 5.21 -19.29 24.81
N ILE A 165 4.05 -18.86 24.35
CA ILE A 165 2.86 -18.67 25.18
C ILE A 165 1.78 -19.70 24.84
N VAL A 166 0.83 -19.86 25.75
CA VAL A 166 -0.38 -20.66 25.50
C VAL A 166 -1.03 -20.23 24.21
N GLY A 167 -1.39 -21.21 23.35
CA GLY A 167 -2.00 -20.99 22.06
C GLY A 167 -0.99 -20.89 20.91
N ASP A 168 0.31 -20.74 21.17
CA ASP A 168 1.33 -20.85 20.11
C ASP A 168 1.29 -22.24 19.46
N ARG A 169 1.40 -22.26 18.12
CA ARG A 169 1.30 -23.51 17.35
C ARG A 169 2.55 -24.34 17.47
N VAL A 170 2.35 -25.64 17.64
CA VAL A 170 3.41 -26.67 17.62
C VAL A 170 3.16 -27.57 16.42
N ALA A 171 4.06 -27.60 15.46
CA ALA A 171 3.91 -28.34 14.20
C ALA A 171 5.00 -29.41 14.04
N LEU A 172 4.63 -30.58 13.52
CA LEU A 172 5.58 -31.65 13.22
C LEU A 172 6.41 -31.31 11.97
N VAL A 173 7.75 -31.25 12.12
CA VAL A 173 8.68 -30.98 11.01
C VAL A 173 9.23 -32.26 10.39
N THR A 174 9.56 -33.27 11.22
CA THR A 174 10.12 -34.54 10.74
C THR A 174 9.12 -35.26 9.82
N GLY A 175 9.54 -35.53 8.59
CA GLY A 175 8.73 -36.19 7.58
C GLY A 175 7.80 -35.23 6.84
N ALA A 176 7.72 -33.97 7.24
CA ALA A 176 7.00 -32.94 6.47
C ALA A 176 7.74 -32.64 5.16
N THR A 177 6.99 -32.42 4.09
CA THR A 177 7.52 -32.05 2.77
C THR A 177 7.28 -30.57 2.51
N SER A 178 8.25 -29.92 1.89
CA SER A 178 8.01 -28.58 1.35
C SER A 178 7.15 -28.68 0.10
N ASN A 179 6.18 -27.77 -0.03
CA ASN A 179 5.32 -27.67 -1.19
C ASN A 179 5.57 -26.33 -1.89
N SER A 180 5.67 -26.36 -3.21
CA SER A 180 5.84 -25.17 -4.02
C SER A 180 4.69 -25.07 -5.03
N LEU A 181 4.06 -23.91 -5.10
CA LEU A 181 3.01 -23.61 -6.05
C LEU A 181 3.58 -22.65 -7.10
N PRO A 182 3.48 -23.00 -8.39
CA PRO A 182 4.05 -22.17 -9.46
C PRO A 182 3.25 -20.86 -9.65
N ILE A 183 3.89 -19.92 -10.30
CA ILE A 183 3.22 -18.75 -10.90
C ILE A 183 2.12 -19.25 -11.82
N GLY A 184 0.98 -18.56 -11.86
CA GLY A 184 -0.17 -18.95 -12.68
C GLY A 184 -1.07 -19.97 -11.99
N THR A 185 -0.94 -20.19 -10.69
CA THR A 185 -1.90 -21.00 -9.94
C THR A 185 -3.23 -20.26 -9.83
N ASP A 186 -4.31 -20.89 -10.31
CA ASP A 186 -5.65 -20.33 -10.30
C ASP A 186 -6.34 -20.60 -8.96
N VAL A 187 -6.81 -19.53 -8.34
CA VAL A 187 -7.59 -19.57 -7.09
C VAL A 187 -8.88 -18.77 -7.26
N GLN A 188 -9.84 -18.99 -6.38
CA GLN A 188 -11.14 -18.34 -6.53
C GLN A 188 -11.80 -18.00 -5.20
N ALA A 189 -12.56 -16.91 -5.24
CA ALA A 189 -13.63 -16.67 -4.29
C ALA A 189 -14.89 -17.41 -4.79
N PRO A 190 -15.44 -18.35 -4.01
CA PRO A 190 -16.61 -19.12 -4.45
C PRO A 190 -17.83 -18.23 -4.63
N ALA A 191 -18.73 -18.64 -5.53
CA ALA A 191 -20.01 -17.98 -5.70
C ALA A 191 -20.82 -18.01 -4.40
N THR A 192 -21.57 -16.95 -4.16
CA THR A 192 -22.56 -16.85 -3.08
C THR A 192 -23.95 -16.78 -3.69
N SER A 193 -24.98 -16.68 -2.85
CA SER A 193 -26.36 -16.50 -3.33
C SER A 193 -26.58 -15.17 -4.06
N VAL A 194 -25.63 -14.22 -3.96
CA VAL A 194 -25.74 -12.85 -4.46
C VAL A 194 -24.65 -12.49 -5.47
N GLU A 195 -23.51 -13.17 -5.41
CA GLU A 195 -22.34 -12.87 -6.26
C GLU A 195 -21.86 -14.11 -7.00
N ASP A 196 -21.46 -13.89 -8.26
CA ASP A 196 -20.82 -14.91 -9.07
C ASP A 196 -19.40 -15.22 -8.56
N GLN A 197 -18.91 -16.40 -8.91
CA GLN A 197 -17.54 -16.83 -8.66
C GLN A 197 -16.56 -15.84 -9.27
N LYS A 198 -15.48 -15.52 -8.51
CA LYS A 198 -14.42 -14.61 -8.95
C LYS A 198 -13.09 -15.36 -8.97
N GLY A 199 -12.40 -15.33 -10.12
CA GLY A 199 -11.12 -16.00 -10.31
C GLY A 199 -9.93 -15.06 -10.11
N PHE A 200 -8.82 -15.62 -9.60
CA PHE A 200 -7.55 -14.91 -9.38
C PHE A 200 -6.38 -15.82 -9.77
N VAL A 201 -5.29 -15.22 -10.22
CA VAL A 201 -4.09 -15.91 -10.69
C VAL A 201 -2.88 -15.42 -9.91
N THR A 202 -2.07 -16.35 -9.38
CA THR A 202 -0.83 -15.99 -8.67
C THR A 202 0.23 -15.45 -9.62
N GLN A 203 0.92 -14.41 -9.19
CA GLN A 203 2.00 -13.76 -9.93
C GLN A 203 3.39 -14.15 -9.43
N GLU A 204 3.47 -14.80 -8.28
CA GLU A 204 4.70 -15.20 -7.61
C GLU A 204 4.65 -16.68 -7.24
N ILE A 205 5.83 -17.27 -6.98
CA ILE A 205 5.92 -18.64 -6.49
C ILE A 205 5.61 -18.66 -4.99
N ALA A 206 4.62 -19.43 -4.60
CA ALA A 206 4.35 -19.69 -3.19
C ALA A 206 5.12 -20.92 -2.72
N THR A 207 5.79 -20.81 -1.59
CA THR A 207 6.53 -21.93 -0.98
C THR A 207 6.06 -22.13 0.45
N ILE A 208 5.59 -23.35 0.75
CA ILE A 208 5.32 -23.79 2.12
C ILE A 208 6.53 -24.62 2.54
N ALA A 209 7.36 -24.10 3.42
CA ALA A 209 8.50 -24.85 3.95
C ALA A 209 8.04 -26.06 4.77
N ALA A 210 8.88 -27.08 4.87
CA ALA A 210 8.59 -28.24 5.71
C ALA A 210 8.31 -27.81 7.15
N GLY A 211 7.20 -28.28 7.71
CA GLY A 211 6.77 -27.91 9.06
C GLY A 211 6.06 -26.56 9.18
N ASN A 212 5.85 -25.83 8.09
CA ASN A 212 5.03 -24.63 8.08
C ASN A 212 3.60 -24.95 7.65
N PHE A 213 2.64 -24.27 8.28
CA PHE A 213 1.24 -24.35 7.92
C PHE A 213 0.90 -23.40 6.78
N TYR A 214 1.50 -22.21 6.74
CA TYR A 214 1.30 -21.20 5.71
C TYR A 214 2.53 -21.06 4.79
N SER A 215 2.27 -20.69 3.54
CA SER A 215 3.30 -20.20 2.62
C SER A 215 3.69 -18.75 2.97
N ASN A 216 4.75 -18.27 2.31
CA ASN A 216 4.90 -16.83 2.10
C ASN A 216 3.64 -16.28 1.41
N GLU A 217 3.32 -15.02 1.70
CA GLU A 217 2.29 -14.29 0.97
C GLU A 217 2.75 -14.02 -0.46
N VAL A 218 1.88 -14.28 -1.43
CA VAL A 218 2.15 -14.09 -2.85
C VAL A 218 1.12 -13.17 -3.50
N LEU A 219 1.60 -12.37 -4.43
CA LEU A 219 0.75 -11.45 -5.19
C LEU A 219 -0.21 -12.23 -6.09
N ILE A 220 -1.45 -11.79 -6.14
CA ILE A 220 -2.48 -12.29 -7.07
C ILE A 220 -3.10 -11.14 -7.84
N ASN A 221 -3.53 -11.44 -9.06
CA ASN A 221 -4.36 -10.55 -9.86
C ASN A 221 -5.70 -11.22 -10.18
N ALA A 222 -6.77 -10.44 -10.19
CA ALA A 222 -8.06 -10.93 -10.65
C ALA A 222 -7.98 -11.31 -12.15
N SER A 223 -8.61 -12.43 -12.51
CA SER A 223 -8.65 -12.92 -13.88
C SER A 223 -9.41 -11.96 -14.80
N ASP A 224 -10.46 -11.35 -14.28
CA ASP A 224 -11.26 -10.37 -15.00
C ASP A 224 -10.94 -8.96 -14.50
N ALA A 225 -10.84 -8.03 -15.45
CA ALA A 225 -10.70 -6.62 -15.12
C ALA A 225 -12.07 -6.02 -14.74
N GLY A 226 -12.07 -5.18 -13.72
CA GLY A 226 -13.27 -4.51 -13.25
C GLY A 226 -13.40 -4.51 -11.73
N ILE A 227 -14.40 -3.80 -11.26
CA ILE A 227 -14.71 -3.72 -9.81
C ILE A 227 -15.12 -5.07 -9.21
N THR A 228 -15.58 -6.00 -10.04
CA THR A 228 -16.01 -7.32 -9.62
C THR A 228 -14.89 -8.17 -9.04
N GLY A 229 -13.63 -7.85 -9.37
CA GLY A 229 -12.44 -8.49 -8.80
C GLY A 229 -12.12 -8.07 -7.37
N ASN A 230 -12.72 -7.00 -6.86
CA ASN A 230 -12.53 -6.58 -5.47
C ASN A 230 -13.29 -7.55 -4.54
N VAL A 231 -12.57 -8.11 -3.57
CA VAL A 231 -13.15 -9.06 -2.59
C VAL A 231 -12.60 -8.78 -1.20
N GLY A 232 -13.42 -9.03 -0.19
CA GLY A 232 -13.05 -8.90 1.22
C GLY A 232 -12.01 -9.94 1.66
N ALA A 233 -11.46 -9.75 2.86
CA ALA A 233 -10.55 -10.69 3.49
C ALA A 233 -11.24 -12.05 3.72
N GLY A 234 -10.49 -13.15 3.55
CA GLY A 234 -10.98 -14.52 3.73
C GLY A 234 -11.92 -15.05 2.64
N ARG A 235 -12.23 -14.26 1.61
CA ARG A 235 -13.16 -14.67 0.55
C ARG A 235 -12.53 -15.61 -0.46
N ILE A 236 -11.22 -15.52 -0.71
CA ILE A 236 -10.51 -16.45 -1.59
C ILE A 236 -10.18 -17.70 -0.79
N SER A 237 -10.93 -18.77 -1.02
CA SER A 237 -10.87 -19.98 -0.21
C SER A 237 -10.76 -21.29 -0.99
N GLN A 238 -10.73 -21.23 -2.32
CA GLN A 238 -10.75 -22.42 -3.17
C GLN A 238 -9.77 -22.30 -4.33
N PHE A 239 -9.30 -23.46 -4.81
CA PHE A 239 -8.58 -23.56 -6.09
C PHE A 239 -9.58 -23.70 -7.24
N VAL A 240 -9.19 -23.20 -8.41
CA VAL A 240 -9.92 -23.52 -9.65
C VAL A 240 -9.45 -24.91 -10.09
N GLY A 241 -10.30 -25.92 -9.92
CA GLY A 241 -9.96 -27.30 -10.22
C GLY A 241 -9.43 -28.07 -9.00
N ASN A 242 -8.53 -29.04 -9.26
CA ASN A 242 -8.00 -29.88 -8.20
C ASN A 242 -6.91 -29.14 -7.40
N PRO A 243 -6.91 -29.26 -6.07
CA PRO A 243 -5.80 -28.75 -5.26
C PRO A 243 -4.46 -29.32 -5.73
N PRO A 244 -3.37 -28.51 -5.72
CA PRO A 244 -2.06 -28.95 -6.23
C PRO A 244 -1.42 -30.06 -5.42
N PHE A 245 -1.81 -30.21 -4.16
CA PHE A 245 -1.45 -31.34 -3.28
C PHE A 245 -2.60 -31.63 -2.30
N SER A 246 -2.60 -32.82 -1.72
CA SER A 246 -3.62 -33.19 -0.74
C SER A 246 -3.59 -32.27 0.46
N GLY A 247 -4.74 -31.77 0.90
CA GLY A 247 -4.88 -30.84 2.02
C GLY A 247 -4.46 -29.39 1.71
N ALA A 248 -4.17 -29.05 0.43
CA ALA A 248 -3.91 -27.66 0.06
C ALA A 248 -5.15 -26.80 0.25
N GLY A 249 -4.97 -25.65 0.88
CA GLY A 249 -5.97 -24.59 1.00
C GLY A 249 -5.38 -23.26 0.59
N VAL A 250 -6.22 -22.24 0.49
CA VAL A 250 -5.83 -20.86 0.16
C VAL A 250 -6.64 -19.89 0.98
N THR A 251 -6.05 -18.77 1.37
CA THR A 251 -6.76 -17.68 2.04
C THR A 251 -6.10 -16.35 1.71
N ASN A 252 -6.89 -15.28 1.69
CA ASN A 252 -6.39 -13.91 1.67
C ASN A 252 -6.62 -13.27 3.03
N ALA A 253 -5.56 -12.92 3.73
CA ALA A 253 -5.64 -12.28 5.04
C ALA A 253 -6.17 -10.84 4.95
N SER A 254 -5.92 -10.16 3.84
CA SER A 254 -6.38 -8.81 3.53
C SER A 254 -7.33 -8.81 2.34
N SER A 255 -8.08 -7.71 2.18
CA SER A 255 -8.94 -7.52 1.01
C SER A 255 -8.12 -7.39 -0.28
N VAL A 256 -8.68 -7.89 -1.37
CA VAL A 256 -8.17 -7.67 -2.73
C VAL A 256 -8.88 -6.46 -3.30
N SER A 257 -8.13 -5.48 -3.80
CA SER A 257 -8.64 -4.18 -4.20
C SER A 257 -7.99 -3.67 -5.50
N GLY A 258 -8.29 -2.42 -5.90
CA GLY A 258 -7.70 -1.81 -7.08
C GLY A 258 -8.35 -2.23 -8.40
N GLY A 259 -9.35 -3.11 -8.36
CA GLY A 259 -10.19 -3.40 -9.52
C GLY A 259 -11.07 -2.20 -9.85
N ALA A 260 -11.02 -1.73 -11.09
CA ALA A 260 -11.79 -0.60 -11.56
C ALA A 260 -12.41 -0.90 -12.92
N GLY A 261 -13.64 -0.42 -13.14
CA GLY A 261 -14.27 -0.47 -14.45
C GLY A 261 -13.53 0.39 -15.48
N ARG A 262 -13.91 0.24 -16.76
CA ARG A 262 -13.45 1.18 -17.79
C ARG A 262 -13.85 2.60 -17.37
N GLU A 263 -12.94 3.54 -17.52
CA GLU A 263 -13.14 4.94 -17.18
C GLU A 263 -14.40 5.50 -17.86
N THR A 264 -15.24 6.21 -17.09
CA THR A 264 -16.44 6.85 -17.60
C THR A 264 -16.10 8.07 -18.46
N ASP A 265 -17.03 8.57 -19.28
CA ASP A 265 -16.82 9.78 -20.06
C ASP A 265 -16.56 11.01 -19.19
N GLU A 266 -17.19 11.07 -18.02
CA GLU A 266 -17.05 12.17 -17.07
C GLU A 266 -15.67 12.17 -16.41
N ASP A 267 -15.23 11.00 -15.92
CA ASP A 267 -13.89 10.84 -15.32
C ASP A 267 -12.79 11.09 -16.37
N PHE A 268 -12.98 10.59 -17.59
CA PHE A 268 -12.04 10.79 -18.69
C PHE A 268 -11.88 12.27 -19.06
N ARG A 269 -12.98 13.04 -19.11
CA ARG A 269 -12.92 14.49 -19.30
C ARG A 269 -12.20 15.18 -18.16
N ALA A 270 -12.56 14.86 -16.93
CA ALA A 270 -11.93 15.45 -15.75
C ALA A 270 -10.40 15.22 -15.78
N ARG A 271 -9.98 13.97 -15.99
CA ARG A 271 -8.56 13.60 -16.10
C ARG A 271 -7.85 14.29 -17.27
N ALA A 272 -8.55 14.45 -18.41
CA ALA A 272 -7.97 15.15 -19.56
C ALA A 272 -7.73 16.65 -19.25
N VAL A 273 -8.68 17.30 -18.58
CA VAL A 273 -8.52 18.70 -18.13
C VAL A 273 -7.36 18.81 -17.13
N ASP A 274 -7.31 17.92 -16.15
CA ASP A 274 -6.22 17.87 -15.16
C ASP A 274 -4.87 17.67 -15.85
N LYS A 275 -4.77 16.74 -16.82
CA LYS A 275 -3.55 16.52 -17.58
C LYS A 275 -3.13 17.73 -18.40
N LEU A 276 -4.06 18.37 -19.08
CA LEU A 276 -3.76 19.59 -19.84
C LEU A 276 -3.30 20.74 -18.95
N GLN A 277 -3.86 20.87 -17.75
CA GLN A 277 -3.43 21.83 -16.74
C GLN A 277 -2.09 21.46 -16.10
N SER A 278 -1.78 20.17 -16.00
CA SER A 278 -0.54 19.64 -15.42
C SER A 278 0.67 19.67 -16.36
N LEU A 279 0.52 20.15 -17.60
CA LEU A 279 1.63 20.31 -18.55
C LEU A 279 2.69 21.31 -18.05
N SER A 280 2.34 22.23 -17.15
CA SER A 280 3.29 23.06 -16.43
C SER A 280 3.91 22.26 -15.27
N ARG A 281 5.22 22.01 -15.31
CA ARG A 281 5.95 21.32 -14.24
C ARG A 281 5.96 22.14 -12.94
N GLY A 282 5.99 21.43 -11.79
CA GLY A 282 6.14 22.03 -10.47
C GLY A 282 4.88 22.59 -9.84
N THR A 283 3.69 22.36 -10.43
CA THR A 283 2.42 22.69 -9.80
C THR A 283 1.88 21.51 -9.00
N VAL A 284 1.00 21.75 -8.03
CA VAL A 284 0.30 20.71 -7.24
C VAL A 284 -0.36 19.68 -8.17
N LEU A 285 -1.03 20.15 -9.24
CA LEU A 285 -1.69 19.28 -10.21
C LEU A 285 -0.70 18.42 -11.00
N SER A 286 0.47 18.98 -11.38
CA SER A 286 1.49 18.21 -12.10
C SER A 286 2.14 17.14 -11.23
N LEU A 287 2.40 17.44 -9.96
CA LEU A 287 2.94 16.48 -9.00
C LEU A 287 1.94 15.34 -8.75
N LYS A 288 0.66 15.67 -8.54
CA LYS A 288 -0.41 14.69 -8.37
C LYS A 288 -0.58 13.81 -9.61
N ALA A 289 -0.60 14.40 -10.81
CA ALA A 289 -0.75 13.66 -12.06
C ALA A 289 0.45 12.74 -12.34
N ALA A 290 1.66 13.18 -11.99
CA ALA A 290 2.88 12.39 -12.19
C ALA A 290 3.02 11.24 -11.18
N SER A 291 2.50 11.39 -9.97
CA SER A 291 2.55 10.35 -8.93
C SER A 291 1.55 9.23 -9.18
N VAL A 292 0.35 9.56 -9.70
CA VAL A 292 -0.68 8.54 -10.00
C VAL A 292 -0.22 7.63 -11.14
N GLY A 293 -0.31 6.33 -10.91
CA GLY A 293 0.08 5.32 -11.91
C GLY A 293 1.56 4.96 -11.92
N VAL A 294 2.37 5.52 -11.01
CA VAL A 294 3.72 5.00 -10.74
C VAL A 294 3.62 3.55 -10.31
N VAL A 295 4.48 2.72 -10.87
CA VAL A 295 4.53 1.27 -10.59
C VAL A 295 5.92 0.92 -10.11
N ASP A 296 6.00 0.32 -8.94
CA ASP A 296 7.22 -0.35 -8.50
C ASP A 296 7.41 -1.67 -9.26
N LYS A 297 8.47 -1.74 -10.04
CA LYS A 297 8.76 -2.91 -10.88
C LYS A 297 9.16 -4.15 -10.10
N SER A 298 9.61 -3.98 -8.85
CA SER A 298 10.06 -5.09 -8.00
C SER A 298 8.89 -5.82 -7.33
N THR A 299 7.88 -5.07 -6.88
CA THR A 299 6.72 -5.62 -6.17
C THR A 299 5.46 -5.66 -7.02
N GLY A 300 5.41 -4.92 -8.13
CA GLY A 300 4.22 -4.76 -8.96
C GLY A 300 3.16 -3.83 -8.34
N GLN A 301 3.43 -3.26 -7.17
CA GLN A 301 2.56 -2.26 -6.55
C GLN A 301 2.48 -1.00 -7.41
N ARG A 302 1.35 -0.32 -7.36
CA ARG A 302 1.14 0.92 -8.11
C ARG A 302 0.40 1.96 -7.28
N VAL A 303 0.68 3.22 -7.54
CA VAL A 303 -0.06 4.33 -6.94
C VAL A 303 -1.44 4.43 -7.58
N LEU A 304 -2.49 4.25 -6.81
CA LEU A 304 -3.89 4.39 -7.22
C LEU A 304 -4.45 5.76 -6.88
N SER A 305 -4.02 6.34 -5.78
CA SER A 305 -4.39 7.70 -5.40
C SER A 305 -3.20 8.46 -4.83
N SER A 306 -3.22 9.77 -5.00
CA SER A 306 -2.23 10.66 -4.40
C SER A 306 -2.88 11.95 -3.96
N ASN A 307 -2.28 12.58 -2.95
CA ASN A 307 -2.61 13.95 -2.55
C ASN A 307 -1.34 14.75 -2.31
N VAL A 308 -1.38 16.04 -2.56
CA VAL A 308 -0.23 16.94 -2.42
C VAL A 308 -0.56 17.98 -1.38
N LEU A 309 0.29 18.09 -0.36
CA LEU A 309 0.19 19.07 0.70
C LEU A 309 1.39 20.00 0.64
N GLU A 310 1.14 21.30 0.62
CA GLU A 310 2.17 22.33 0.78
C GLU A 310 2.27 22.67 2.27
N ASP A 311 3.37 22.28 2.91
CA ASP A 311 3.62 22.54 4.34
C ASP A 311 4.49 23.78 4.54
N PHE A 312 3.85 24.92 4.69
CA PHE A 312 4.49 26.19 4.99
C PHE A 312 4.84 26.36 6.49
N ALA A 313 4.44 25.41 7.34
CA ALA A 313 4.84 25.40 8.75
C ALA A 313 6.17 24.65 8.96
N ALA A 314 6.58 23.83 7.98
CA ALA A 314 7.89 23.18 7.99
C ALA A 314 9.02 24.21 7.82
N VAL A 315 10.19 23.89 8.36
CA VAL A 315 11.41 24.70 8.17
C VAL A 315 12.50 23.76 7.63
N PRO A 316 12.92 23.92 6.36
CA PRO A 316 12.38 24.82 5.31
C PRO A 316 10.99 24.40 4.82
N ASP A 317 10.29 25.28 4.08
CA ASP A 317 9.01 24.96 3.44
C ASP A 317 9.14 23.69 2.59
N GLU A 318 8.18 22.80 2.71
CA GLU A 318 8.23 21.46 2.11
C GLU A 318 6.93 21.14 1.37
N VAL A 319 7.04 20.41 0.27
CA VAL A 319 5.91 19.83 -0.44
C VAL A 319 5.89 18.32 -0.15
N ILE A 320 4.81 17.85 0.44
CA ILE A 320 4.62 16.45 0.77
C ILE A 320 3.62 15.84 -0.21
N VAL A 321 4.01 14.75 -0.86
CA VAL A 321 3.14 13.98 -1.76
C VAL A 321 2.78 12.67 -1.09
N TYR A 322 1.54 12.54 -0.67
CA TYR A 322 1.02 11.30 -0.12
C TYR A 322 0.60 10.37 -1.26
N VAL A 323 1.05 9.12 -1.21
CA VAL A 323 0.74 8.09 -2.22
C VAL A 323 0.14 6.85 -1.57
N ASP A 324 -0.85 6.25 -2.25
CA ASP A 324 -1.58 5.09 -1.77
C ASP A 324 -1.79 4.09 -2.90
N ASP A 325 -1.64 2.80 -2.61
CA ASP A 325 -1.83 1.68 -3.53
C ASP A 325 -3.24 1.03 -3.41
N GLY A 326 -4.11 1.61 -2.59
CA GLY A 326 -5.46 1.12 -2.34
C GLY A 326 -5.56 0.02 -1.28
N THR A 327 -4.43 -0.39 -0.66
CA THR A 327 -4.44 -1.37 0.44
C THR A 327 -4.44 -0.71 1.82
N GLY A 328 -4.19 0.60 1.89
CA GLY A 328 -4.00 1.34 3.14
C GLY A 328 -2.67 1.02 3.86
N LEU A 329 -1.82 0.18 3.27
CA LEU A 329 -0.53 -0.27 3.82
C LEU A 329 0.56 -0.07 2.77
N VAL A 330 0.80 1.18 2.40
CA VAL A 330 1.67 1.51 1.25
C VAL A 330 3.16 1.43 1.58
N ALA A 331 3.54 1.61 2.84
CA ALA A 331 4.93 1.87 3.12
C ALA A 331 5.70 0.65 3.62
N ASP A 332 6.66 0.23 2.85
CA ASP A 332 7.75 -0.59 3.34
C ASP A 332 8.80 0.32 3.99
N VAL A 333 8.63 0.58 5.27
CA VAL A 333 9.66 1.26 6.07
C VAL A 333 10.78 0.27 6.36
N VAL A 334 11.95 0.57 5.86
CA VAL A 334 13.16 -0.18 6.14
C VAL A 334 13.92 0.51 7.27
N SER A 335 14.12 -0.21 8.36
CA SER A 335 15.01 0.21 9.42
C SER A 335 16.42 -0.30 9.16
N LEU A 336 17.43 0.49 9.49
CA LEU A 336 18.79 -0.03 9.55
C LEU A 336 18.82 -1.20 10.54
N ALA A 337 19.71 -2.18 10.30
CA ALA A 337 19.78 -3.39 11.11
C ALA A 337 19.79 -3.05 12.60
N SER A 338 19.00 -3.77 13.37
CA SER A 338 18.93 -3.64 14.81
C SER A 338 18.82 -5.01 15.45
N ASP A 339 19.38 -5.15 16.63
CA ASP A 339 19.30 -6.35 17.44
C ASP A 339 19.32 -5.97 18.92
N VAL A 340 19.27 -6.93 19.82
CA VAL A 340 19.28 -6.68 21.26
C VAL A 340 20.59 -7.18 21.89
N LEU A 341 20.96 -6.53 23.00
CA LEU A 341 22.10 -6.97 23.79
C LEU A 341 21.79 -8.31 24.48
N ALA A 342 22.59 -9.32 24.19
CA ALA A 342 22.53 -10.62 24.87
C ALA A 342 23.07 -10.54 26.33
N THR A 343 23.95 -9.58 26.63
CA THR A 343 24.56 -9.41 27.95
C THR A 343 24.69 -7.93 28.31
N ASN A 344 24.73 -7.63 29.61
CA ASN A 344 24.97 -6.27 30.07
C ASN A 344 26.31 -5.72 29.59
N ILE A 345 26.31 -4.48 29.16
CA ILE A 345 27.53 -3.71 28.87
C ILE A 345 27.84 -2.84 30.09
N THR A 346 29.11 -2.84 30.48
CA THR A 346 29.62 -1.98 31.56
C THR A 346 30.78 -1.13 31.06
N SER A 347 31.06 -0.06 31.78
CA SER A 347 32.25 0.75 31.55
C SER A 347 33.52 -0.10 31.47
N GLY A 348 34.34 0.16 30.45
CA GLY A 348 35.57 -0.60 30.16
C GLY A 348 35.38 -1.86 29.32
N ALA A 349 34.16 -2.22 28.94
CA ALA A 349 33.90 -3.31 28.01
C ALA A 349 34.53 -3.02 26.64
N THR A 350 35.16 -4.04 26.05
CA THR A 350 35.79 -3.97 24.71
C THR A 350 35.00 -4.74 23.67
N THR A 351 33.94 -5.41 24.06
CA THR A 351 33.10 -6.24 23.20
C THR A 351 31.63 -6.04 23.56
N ILE A 352 30.76 -6.21 22.55
CA ILE A 352 29.30 -6.23 22.68
C ILE A 352 28.85 -7.59 22.16
N LEU A 353 28.04 -8.31 22.93
CA LEU A 353 27.40 -9.54 22.52
C LEU A 353 25.94 -9.24 22.15
N LEU A 354 25.56 -9.58 20.92
CA LEU A 354 24.20 -9.48 20.38
C LEU A 354 23.55 -10.87 20.33
N ASP A 355 22.26 -10.93 20.18
CA ASP A 355 21.55 -12.17 19.91
C ASP A 355 21.82 -12.64 18.48
N ASP A 356 21.76 -11.73 17.48
CA ASP A 356 22.11 -11.96 16.07
C ASP A 356 22.82 -10.76 15.45
N ALA A 357 24.13 -10.89 15.17
CA ALA A 357 24.91 -9.84 14.51
C ALA A 357 24.94 -9.96 12.97
N SER A 358 24.16 -10.84 12.34
CA SER A 358 24.22 -11.11 10.90
C SER A 358 23.89 -9.88 10.03
N GLY A 359 23.08 -8.95 10.54
CA GLY A 359 22.71 -7.70 9.87
C GLY A 359 23.76 -6.58 9.97
N PHE A 360 24.86 -6.80 10.72
CA PHE A 360 25.89 -5.77 10.94
C PHE A 360 27.09 -6.01 10.01
N PRO A 361 27.61 -4.96 9.33
CA PRO A 361 28.81 -5.08 8.52
C PRO A 361 30.03 -5.39 9.37
N SER A 362 31.15 -5.75 8.73
CA SER A 362 32.38 -6.16 9.45
C SER A 362 32.97 -5.07 10.35
N THR A 363 32.71 -3.81 10.05
CA THR A 363 33.10 -2.64 10.82
C THR A 363 32.01 -1.57 10.72
N GLY A 364 31.90 -0.69 11.71
CA GLY A 364 30.90 0.38 11.67
C GLY A 364 30.60 0.99 13.02
N PHE A 365 29.39 1.57 13.12
CA PHE A 365 28.90 2.20 14.33
C PHE A 365 27.60 1.57 14.79
N VAL A 366 27.39 1.55 16.10
CA VAL A 366 26.15 1.14 16.72
C VAL A 366 25.67 2.17 17.73
N LEU A 367 24.36 2.40 17.73
CA LEU A 367 23.65 3.24 18.68
C LEU A 367 22.91 2.33 19.66
N ILE A 368 23.16 2.48 20.95
CA ILE A 368 22.53 1.69 22.00
C ILE A 368 21.45 2.50 22.68
N ASP A 369 20.20 2.00 22.67
CA ASP A 369 18.98 2.61 23.24
C ASP A 369 18.74 4.09 22.90
N SER A 370 19.38 4.60 21.85
CA SER A 370 19.44 6.03 21.51
C SER A 370 20.25 6.90 22.47
N ASP A 371 21.03 6.30 23.36
CA ASP A 371 21.75 7.01 24.40
C ASP A 371 23.21 7.25 24.05
N PHE A 372 23.91 6.27 23.49
CA PHE A 372 25.31 6.42 23.16
C PHE A 372 25.76 5.61 21.94
N LEU A 373 26.68 6.19 21.21
CA LEU A 373 27.24 5.66 19.97
C LEU A 373 28.60 5.01 20.24
N LEU A 374 28.81 3.82 19.68
CA LEU A 374 30.07 3.08 19.79
C LEU A 374 30.55 2.67 18.40
N GLU A 375 31.86 2.74 18.17
CA GLU A 375 32.51 2.23 16.98
C GLU A 375 32.99 0.81 17.21
N TYR A 376 32.79 -0.08 16.24
CA TYR A 376 33.33 -1.44 16.26
C TYR A 376 34.18 -1.72 15.01
N VAL A 377 35.22 -2.51 15.20
CA VAL A 377 36.25 -2.78 14.17
C VAL A 377 36.17 -4.20 13.63
N SER A 378 35.40 -5.08 14.26
CA SER A 378 35.18 -6.42 13.75
C SER A 378 33.92 -7.06 14.31
N VAL A 379 33.32 -7.98 13.53
CA VAL A 379 32.22 -8.83 13.92
C VAL A 379 32.66 -10.29 13.89
N SER A 380 32.45 -11.01 14.96
CA SER A 380 32.76 -12.46 15.04
C SER A 380 31.57 -13.19 15.65
N VAL A 381 30.91 -14.01 14.84
CA VAL A 381 29.65 -14.66 15.19
C VAL A 381 28.63 -13.55 15.62
N ASN A 382 28.29 -13.49 16.90
CA ASN A 382 27.36 -12.49 17.44
C ASN A 382 28.07 -11.43 18.31
N THR A 383 29.40 -11.32 18.20
CA THR A 383 30.19 -10.38 19.01
C THR A 383 30.76 -9.25 18.16
N LEU A 384 30.48 -8.01 18.53
CA LEU A 384 31.13 -6.82 18.00
C LEU A 384 32.35 -6.47 18.88
N SER A 385 33.55 -6.35 18.27
CA SER A 385 34.74 -5.86 18.96
C SER A 385 34.85 -4.35 18.79
N LEU A 386 34.89 -3.61 19.88
CA LEU A 386 34.90 -2.14 19.86
C LEU A 386 36.31 -1.61 19.48
N SER A 387 36.35 -0.45 18.84
CA SER A 387 37.59 0.29 18.56
C SER A 387 38.22 0.82 19.85
N GLU A 388 37.37 1.28 20.78
CA GLU A 388 37.75 1.77 22.10
C GLU A 388 36.88 1.15 23.20
N PRO A 389 37.40 0.97 24.44
CA PRO A 389 36.57 0.49 25.55
C PRO A 389 35.42 1.46 25.86
N VAL A 390 34.27 0.92 26.27
CA VAL A 390 33.11 1.71 26.69
C VAL A 390 33.51 2.74 27.74
N ALA A 391 33.19 3.99 27.49
CA ALA A 391 33.61 5.10 28.34
C ALA A 391 33.07 4.99 29.77
N VAL A 392 33.77 5.63 30.70
CA VAL A 392 33.37 5.65 32.12
C VAL A 392 32.01 6.33 32.28
N GLY A 393 31.10 5.64 32.97
CA GLY A 393 29.75 6.13 33.22
C GLY A 393 28.69 5.66 32.22
N LEU A 394 29.12 5.03 31.10
CA LEU A 394 28.19 4.41 30.14
C LEU A 394 27.96 2.94 30.50
N SER A 395 26.71 2.52 30.45
CA SER A 395 26.31 1.14 30.65
C SER A 395 24.95 0.87 29.99
N ALA A 396 24.71 -0.37 29.56
CA ALA A 396 23.42 -0.81 29.06
C ALA A 396 23.10 -2.21 29.59
N THR A 397 21.83 -2.51 29.80
CA THR A 397 21.37 -3.81 30.26
C THR A 397 21.10 -4.77 29.10
N ALA A 398 21.17 -6.08 29.35
CA ALA A 398 20.69 -7.08 28.41
C ALA A 398 19.25 -6.75 27.98
N GLY A 399 18.94 -6.97 26.71
CA GLY A 399 17.67 -6.57 26.11
C GLY A 399 17.62 -5.12 25.57
N ALA A 400 18.65 -4.30 25.82
CA ALA A 400 18.77 -2.97 25.23
C ALA A 400 18.91 -3.07 23.70
N ILE A 401 18.26 -2.18 22.96
CA ILE A 401 18.25 -2.21 21.49
C ILE A 401 19.55 -1.61 20.96
N VAL A 402 20.24 -2.38 20.12
CA VAL A 402 21.44 -1.97 19.40
C VAL A 402 21.08 -1.74 17.94
N ARG A 403 21.27 -0.52 17.46
CA ARG A 403 20.94 -0.12 16.09
C ARG A 403 22.21 0.14 15.31
N ARG A 404 22.28 -0.39 14.09
CA ARG A 404 23.33 -0.02 13.13
C ARG A 404 23.18 1.46 12.77
N VAL A 405 24.31 2.14 12.61
CA VAL A 405 24.39 3.52 12.18
C VAL A 405 25.22 3.59 10.90
N ASP A 406 24.75 4.32 9.90
CA ASP A 406 25.44 4.47 8.64
C ASP A 406 26.48 5.60 8.70
N PHE A 407 27.61 5.34 8.07
CA PHE A 407 28.60 6.38 7.82
C PHE A 407 28.06 7.38 6.79
N VAL A 408 28.30 8.65 7.08
CA VAL A 408 28.10 9.74 6.13
C VAL A 408 29.44 10.27 5.67
N SER A 409 30.37 10.49 6.60
CA SER A 409 31.72 10.94 6.30
C SER A 409 32.68 10.51 7.42
N THR A 410 33.88 10.07 7.04
CA THR A 410 34.97 9.66 7.94
C THR A 410 36.10 10.71 7.97
N GLY A 411 35.81 11.93 7.93
CA GLY A 411 36.74 13.01 7.92
C GLY A 411 36.31 14.11 6.96
N THR A 412 35.84 15.20 7.52
CA THR A 412 35.38 16.33 6.73
C THR A 412 36.53 17.08 6.12
N GLU A 413 36.33 17.59 4.90
CA GLU A 413 37.22 18.58 4.31
C GLU A 413 36.95 19.98 4.88
N ASP A 414 37.96 20.87 4.83
CA ASP A 414 37.77 22.24 5.31
C ASP A 414 36.70 22.97 4.50
N GLY A 415 35.66 23.47 5.21
CA GLY A 415 34.52 24.13 4.63
C GLY A 415 33.43 23.19 4.02
N GLN A 416 33.55 21.87 4.16
CA GLN A 416 32.53 20.96 3.73
C GLN A 416 31.25 21.14 4.57
N ARG A 417 30.12 21.41 3.90
CA ARG A 417 28.84 21.66 4.56
C ARG A 417 27.73 20.71 4.12
N ARG A 418 27.88 20.05 2.96
CA ARG A 418 26.84 19.21 2.35
C ARG A 418 27.25 17.77 2.39
N PHE A 419 26.29 16.95 2.78
CA PHE A 419 26.42 15.52 2.91
C PHE A 419 25.16 14.85 2.33
N THR A 420 25.25 13.56 2.01
CA THR A 420 24.12 12.81 1.47
C THR A 420 23.99 11.47 2.21
N LEU A 421 22.81 11.15 2.67
CA LEU A 421 22.45 9.84 3.24
C LEU A 421 22.38 8.81 2.12
N GLN A 422 22.70 7.56 2.43
CA GLN A 422 22.84 6.50 1.41
C GLN A 422 21.48 6.04 0.85
N ASN A 423 20.44 6.05 1.67
CA ASN A 423 19.14 5.47 1.35
C ASN A 423 18.00 6.50 1.53
N PRO A 424 17.78 7.40 0.57
CA PRO A 424 16.57 8.22 0.54
C PRO A 424 15.40 7.41 -0.09
N PRO A 425 14.14 7.81 0.14
CA PRO A 425 13.68 8.92 1.00
C PRO A 425 13.65 8.54 2.49
N VAL A 426 13.94 9.52 3.33
CA VAL A 426 14.07 9.35 4.78
C VAL A 426 12.70 9.45 5.45
N VAL A 427 12.41 8.55 6.38
CA VAL A 427 11.17 8.58 7.16
C VAL A 427 11.22 9.73 8.17
N ARG A 428 10.24 10.61 8.10
CA ARG A 428 10.15 11.82 8.92
C ARG A 428 10.27 11.52 10.43
N GLY A 429 11.15 12.25 11.10
CA GLY A 429 11.32 12.20 12.57
C GLY A 429 12.11 10.99 13.09
N THR A 430 12.60 10.13 12.20
CA THR A 430 13.45 8.99 12.60
C THR A 430 14.94 9.28 12.54
N GLU A 431 15.31 10.36 11.84
CA GLU A 431 16.69 10.77 11.63
C GLU A 431 17.37 11.23 12.92
N ARG A 432 18.61 10.77 13.13
CA ARG A 432 19.52 11.17 14.19
C ARG A 432 20.90 11.29 13.57
N LEU A 433 21.44 12.52 13.51
CA LEU A 433 22.76 12.79 12.99
C LEU A 433 23.70 13.10 14.15
N TYR A 434 24.90 12.53 14.09
CA TYR A 434 25.93 12.74 15.10
C TYR A 434 27.19 13.19 14.42
N THR A 435 27.94 14.05 15.09
CA THR A 435 29.29 14.47 14.70
C THR A 435 30.26 14.25 15.86
N LYS A 436 31.51 13.95 15.49
CA LYS A 436 32.62 13.85 16.44
C LYS A 436 33.80 14.56 15.86
N GLU A 437 34.31 15.57 16.57
CA GLU A 437 35.55 16.23 16.20
C GLU A 437 36.76 15.33 16.46
N ILE A 438 37.84 15.56 15.71
CA ILE A 438 39.04 14.73 15.73
C ILE A 438 39.71 14.66 17.11
N LEU A 439 39.51 15.68 17.93
CA LEU A 439 40.06 15.80 19.29
C LEU A 439 39.04 15.42 20.39
N ASP A 440 37.79 15.20 20.03
CA ASP A 440 36.75 14.87 20.97
C ASP A 440 36.66 13.36 21.21
N SER A 441 36.39 12.99 22.46
CA SER A 441 36.15 11.62 22.86
C SER A 441 34.67 11.21 22.82
N SER A 442 33.77 12.15 22.50
CA SER A 442 32.32 11.93 22.53
C SER A 442 31.63 12.40 21.27
N TRP A 443 30.56 11.71 20.89
CA TRP A 443 29.66 12.08 19.81
C TRP A 443 28.67 13.14 20.24
N THR A 444 28.43 14.13 19.40
CA THR A 444 27.43 15.19 19.61
C THR A 444 26.26 14.97 18.69
N LEU A 445 25.04 14.87 19.26
CA LEU A 445 23.81 14.81 18.50
C LEU A 445 23.47 16.19 17.91
N LEU A 446 23.26 16.24 16.61
CA LEU A 446 22.84 17.47 15.91
C LEU A 446 21.31 17.64 15.99
N VAL A 447 20.89 18.89 16.18
CA VAL A 447 19.47 19.26 16.32
C VAL A 447 18.93 19.66 14.93
N PRO A 448 17.83 19.02 14.45
CA PRO A 448 17.20 19.38 13.19
C PRO A 448 16.78 20.87 13.16
N ASN A 449 16.98 21.53 12.01
CA ASN A 449 16.63 22.93 11.75
C ASN A 449 17.37 23.98 12.61
N VAL A 450 18.27 23.54 13.49
CA VAL A 450 19.19 24.39 14.27
C VAL A 450 20.60 24.17 13.77
N ASP A 451 21.07 22.93 13.81
CA ASP A 451 22.43 22.56 13.42
C ASP A 451 22.52 22.12 11.95
N TYR A 452 21.45 21.55 11.41
CA TYR A 452 21.39 21.10 10.03
C TYR A 452 19.99 21.21 9.40
N VAL A 453 19.95 21.26 8.07
CA VAL A 453 18.72 21.14 7.26
C VAL A 453 18.85 19.92 6.37
N LEU A 454 17.86 19.03 6.44
CA LEU A 454 17.79 17.77 5.68
C LEU A 454 16.66 17.83 4.64
N ASN A 455 17.00 17.56 3.38
CA ASN A 455 16.02 17.19 2.35
C ASN A 455 15.73 15.69 2.47
N LYS A 456 14.59 15.34 3.03
CA LYS A 456 14.19 13.95 3.29
C LYS A 456 14.02 13.14 2.01
N GLY A 457 13.57 13.80 0.94
CA GLY A 457 13.36 13.16 -0.37
C GLY A 457 14.64 12.73 -1.06
N THR A 458 15.72 13.52 -0.95
CA THR A 458 17.03 13.23 -1.58
C THR A 458 18.07 12.68 -0.62
N GLY A 459 17.82 12.79 0.69
CA GLY A 459 18.83 12.48 1.72
C GLY A 459 19.96 13.50 1.83
N GLU A 460 19.94 14.57 1.03
CA GLU A 460 20.94 15.63 1.14
C GLU A 460 20.70 16.49 2.38
N PHE A 461 21.74 16.77 3.14
CA PHE A 461 21.65 17.70 4.24
C PHE A 461 22.82 18.69 4.27
N SER A 462 22.57 19.84 4.85
CA SER A 462 23.55 20.89 5.03
C SER A 462 23.66 21.25 6.50
N ILE A 463 24.89 21.32 7.03
CA ILE A 463 25.13 21.77 8.39
C ILE A 463 25.14 23.32 8.37
N ILE A 464 24.32 23.89 9.26
CA ILE A 464 24.12 25.36 9.37
C ILE A 464 25.18 25.93 10.28
N ASP A 465 25.34 25.35 11.48
CA ASP A 465 26.36 25.78 12.45
C ASP A 465 27.65 24.96 12.29
N LEU A 466 28.71 25.63 11.88
CA LEU A 466 30.02 25.03 11.68
C LEU A 466 30.93 25.09 12.92
N ALA A 467 30.46 25.64 14.01
CA ALA A 467 31.29 25.78 15.21
C ALA A 467 31.73 24.41 15.79
N GLY A 468 31.04 23.33 15.40
CA GLY A 468 31.36 21.95 15.77
C GLY A 468 31.82 21.07 14.62
N LEU A 469 32.19 21.59 13.44
CA LEU A 469 32.61 20.80 12.29
C LEU A 469 33.98 21.25 11.79
N SER A 470 35.03 20.84 12.48
CA SER A 470 36.44 21.10 12.08
C SER A 470 36.90 20.07 11.04
N LEU A 471 38.00 20.37 10.37
CA LEU A 471 38.68 19.43 9.46
C LEU A 471 38.94 18.09 10.17
N GLY A 472 38.50 17.01 9.54
CA GLY A 472 38.66 15.67 10.07
C GLY A 472 37.54 15.18 10.98
N SER A 473 36.47 15.98 11.20
CA SER A 473 35.28 15.54 11.94
C SER A 473 34.62 14.38 11.24
N GLU A 474 34.07 13.45 12.02
CA GLU A 474 33.29 12.32 11.54
C GLU A 474 31.80 12.67 11.63
N VAL A 475 31.03 12.23 10.64
CA VAL A 475 29.56 12.39 10.60
C VAL A 475 28.95 11.03 10.36
N VAL A 476 27.99 10.65 11.22
CA VAL A 476 27.24 9.40 11.14
C VAL A 476 25.75 9.67 11.30
N ALA A 477 24.91 8.78 10.76
CA ALA A 477 23.47 8.94 10.78
C ALA A 477 22.76 7.62 11.07
N TYR A 478 21.77 7.68 11.96
CA TYR A 478 20.73 6.68 12.10
C TYR A 478 19.43 7.25 11.54
N TYR A 479 18.75 6.48 10.71
CA TYR A 479 17.45 6.84 10.13
C TYR A 479 16.74 5.62 9.58
N ASN A 480 15.43 5.71 9.45
CA ASN A 480 14.64 4.78 8.65
C ASN A 480 14.38 5.40 7.28
N TYR A 481 14.19 4.57 6.29
CA TYR A 481 13.93 5.04 4.93
C TYR A 481 12.80 4.23 4.29
N TYR A 482 12.19 4.80 3.26
CA TYR A 482 11.18 4.12 2.48
C TYR A 482 11.83 3.37 1.31
N SER A 483 11.32 2.17 1.03
CA SER A 483 11.66 1.36 -0.13
C SER A 483 10.47 1.24 -1.09
N ASN A 484 10.61 0.42 -2.11
CA ASN A 484 9.56 0.00 -3.01
C ASN A 484 8.75 1.16 -3.64
N LEU A 485 7.43 1.14 -3.54
CA LEU A 485 6.54 2.09 -4.23
C LEU A 485 6.81 3.55 -3.85
N VAL A 486 7.06 3.83 -2.57
CA VAL A 486 7.32 5.21 -2.11
C VAL A 486 8.64 5.74 -2.67
N ALA A 487 9.69 4.91 -2.66
CA ALA A 487 10.99 5.27 -3.22
C ALA A 487 10.92 5.45 -4.75
N GLU A 488 10.16 4.61 -5.45
CA GLU A 488 9.97 4.75 -6.89
C GLU A 488 9.18 6.02 -7.24
N ALA A 489 8.13 6.34 -6.47
CA ALA A 489 7.38 7.59 -6.63
C ALA A 489 8.25 8.82 -6.34
N GLN A 490 9.13 8.75 -5.34
CA GLN A 490 10.10 9.81 -5.06
C GLN A 490 11.02 10.06 -6.27
N LYS A 491 11.56 9.00 -6.88
CA LYS A 491 12.40 9.11 -8.07
C LYS A 491 11.67 9.75 -9.26
N VAL A 492 10.42 9.38 -9.49
CA VAL A 492 9.63 9.94 -10.59
C VAL A 492 9.40 11.44 -10.40
N LEU A 493 9.11 11.87 -9.18
CA LEU A 493 8.81 13.27 -8.88
C LEU A 493 10.07 14.14 -8.74
N GLU A 494 11.07 13.66 -8.04
CA GLU A 494 12.35 14.34 -7.83
C GLU A 494 13.20 14.38 -9.10
N GLY A 495 13.25 13.26 -9.81
CA GLY A 495 14.19 12.96 -10.87
C GLY A 495 15.43 12.23 -10.37
N ASP A 496 16.02 11.42 -11.23
CA ASP A 496 17.30 10.76 -10.95
C ASP A 496 18.38 11.34 -11.88
N PRO A 497 19.38 12.05 -11.34
CA PRO A 497 20.46 12.61 -12.17
C PRO A 497 21.26 11.54 -12.94
N ASN A 498 21.29 10.30 -12.43
CA ASN A 498 21.98 9.19 -13.07
C ASN A 498 21.16 8.52 -14.18
N ASP A 499 19.82 8.69 -14.14
CA ASP A 499 18.89 8.15 -15.14
C ASP A 499 17.82 9.19 -15.51
N SER A 500 18.24 10.32 -16.01
CA SER A 500 17.37 11.44 -16.38
C SER A 500 16.45 11.16 -17.58
N VAL A 501 16.68 10.06 -18.31
CA VAL A 501 15.83 9.65 -19.41
C VAL A 501 14.55 9.01 -18.91
N ASN A 502 14.64 8.10 -17.93
CA ASN A 502 13.50 7.43 -17.34
C ASN A 502 12.87 8.24 -16.20
N TYR A 503 13.68 9.02 -15.48
CA TYR A 503 13.28 9.85 -14.35
C TYR A 503 13.68 11.33 -14.54
N PRO A 504 13.01 12.07 -15.44
CA PRO A 504 13.35 13.46 -15.72
C PRO A 504 12.97 14.45 -14.61
N GLY A 505 12.24 13.97 -13.58
CA GLY A 505 11.69 14.78 -12.51
C GLY A 505 10.55 15.71 -12.95
N VAL A 506 9.71 16.08 -12.02
CA VAL A 506 8.52 16.94 -12.23
C VAL A 506 8.52 18.13 -11.30
N LYS A 507 9.22 18.06 -10.15
CA LYS A 507 9.26 19.14 -9.17
C LYS A 507 9.85 20.43 -9.73
N ALA A 508 9.52 21.55 -9.11
CA ALA A 508 10.20 22.82 -9.37
C ALA A 508 11.60 22.84 -8.72
N ALA A 509 12.55 23.54 -9.36
CA ALA A 509 13.88 23.68 -8.81
C ALA A 509 13.86 24.42 -7.45
N GLY A 510 14.63 23.93 -6.49
CA GLY A 510 14.77 24.53 -5.16
C GLY A 510 13.65 24.18 -4.16
N VAL A 511 12.65 23.41 -4.55
CA VAL A 511 11.60 22.94 -3.65
C VAL A 511 12.04 21.66 -2.94
N PHE A 512 11.87 21.59 -1.64
CA PHE A 512 11.97 20.33 -0.89
C PHE A 512 10.70 19.53 -1.12
N LEU A 513 10.86 18.34 -1.70
CA LEU A 513 9.76 17.45 -2.00
C LEU A 513 10.00 16.09 -1.36
N THR A 514 9.03 15.60 -0.61
CA THR A 514 9.09 14.27 0.01
C THR A 514 7.82 13.49 -0.34
N VAL A 515 8.00 12.24 -0.74
CA VAL A 515 6.88 11.30 -0.91
C VAL A 515 6.73 10.48 0.35
N GLU A 516 5.52 10.41 0.88
CA GLU A 516 5.18 9.68 2.11
C GLU A 516 3.92 8.84 1.90
N PRO A 517 3.74 7.74 2.65
CA PRO A 517 2.46 7.05 2.72
C PRO A 517 1.45 7.90 3.49
N PRO A 518 0.15 7.75 3.23
CA PRO A 518 -0.87 8.44 4.00
C PRO A 518 -0.93 7.91 5.43
N ILE A 519 -1.36 8.75 6.34
CA ILE A 519 -1.62 8.35 7.74
C ILE A 519 -2.94 7.57 7.77
N SER A 520 -2.91 6.33 8.22
CA SER A 520 -4.13 5.52 8.34
C SER A 520 -5.07 6.08 9.41
N LYS A 521 -6.24 6.54 8.97
CA LYS A 521 -7.34 6.93 9.86
C LYS A 521 -8.29 5.75 10.05
N ARG A 522 -8.22 5.11 11.19
CA ARG A 522 -9.05 3.97 11.53
C ARG A 522 -10.48 4.38 11.76
N ILE A 523 -11.40 3.77 11.02
CA ILE A 523 -12.84 4.06 11.06
C ILE A 523 -13.55 2.87 11.69
N THR A 524 -14.06 3.07 12.88
CA THR A 524 -14.92 2.08 13.53
C THR A 524 -16.35 2.27 13.05
N VAL A 525 -16.97 1.20 12.58
CA VAL A 525 -18.37 1.19 12.16
C VAL A 525 -19.13 0.13 12.97
N GLU A 526 -20.21 0.54 13.57
CA GLU A 526 -21.17 -0.34 14.25
C GLU A 526 -22.55 -0.07 13.66
N LEU A 527 -23.14 -1.10 13.07
CA LEU A 527 -24.47 -1.00 12.47
C LEU A 527 -25.33 -2.22 12.84
N ALA A 528 -26.63 -2.00 12.97
CA ALA A 528 -27.63 -3.03 13.15
C ALA A 528 -28.47 -3.14 11.89
N ILE A 529 -28.70 -4.36 11.44
CA ILE A 529 -29.55 -4.64 10.28
C ILE A 529 -30.83 -5.35 10.71
N THR A 530 -31.86 -5.23 9.87
CA THR A 530 -33.07 -6.06 9.96
C THR A 530 -33.32 -6.68 8.60
N ALA A 531 -33.45 -8.00 8.57
CA ALA A 531 -33.71 -8.75 7.34
C ALA A 531 -35.17 -8.65 6.89
N GLU A 532 -35.42 -8.84 5.59
CA GLU A 532 -36.72 -9.13 5.06
C GLU A 532 -37.16 -10.57 5.49
N THR A 533 -38.44 -10.83 5.46
CA THR A 533 -39.04 -12.09 6.03
C THR A 533 -38.53 -13.39 5.41
N THR A 534 -37.91 -13.32 4.24
CA THR A 534 -37.34 -14.47 3.51
C THR A 534 -35.84 -14.68 3.73
N PHE A 535 -35.19 -13.79 4.44
CA PHE A 535 -33.73 -13.81 4.67
C PHE A 535 -33.44 -13.92 6.17
N VAL A 536 -32.22 -14.41 6.49
CA VAL A 536 -31.74 -14.55 7.86
C VAL A 536 -30.64 -13.51 8.09
N GLU A 537 -30.71 -12.76 9.19
CA GLU A 537 -29.77 -11.68 9.51
C GLU A 537 -28.32 -12.17 9.58
N SER A 538 -28.08 -13.38 10.11
CA SER A 538 -26.75 -13.98 10.17
C SER A 538 -26.10 -14.20 8.80
N ASP A 539 -26.89 -14.39 7.75
CA ASP A 539 -26.38 -14.63 6.39
C ASP A 539 -26.11 -13.30 5.66
N LEU A 540 -26.85 -12.25 6.04
CA LEU A 540 -26.70 -10.92 5.47
C LEU A 540 -25.56 -10.11 6.13
N ALA A 541 -25.30 -10.36 7.41
CA ALA A 541 -24.30 -9.59 8.16
C ALA A 541 -22.90 -9.59 7.52
N PRO A 542 -22.33 -10.71 7.04
CA PRO A 542 -21.04 -10.71 6.36
C PRO A 542 -21.05 -9.92 5.04
N LEU A 543 -22.16 -9.97 4.30
CA LEU A 543 -22.31 -9.25 3.02
C LEU A 543 -22.41 -7.75 3.23
N VAL A 544 -23.13 -7.33 4.26
CA VAL A 544 -23.24 -5.92 4.65
C VAL A 544 -21.89 -5.40 5.13
N LEU A 545 -21.17 -6.19 5.93
CA LEU A 545 -19.82 -5.86 6.38
C LEU A 545 -18.90 -5.62 5.17
N GLU A 546 -18.86 -6.53 4.22
CA GLU A 546 -18.07 -6.43 3.00
C GLU A 546 -18.39 -5.15 2.19
N GLN A 547 -19.68 -4.82 2.04
CA GLN A 547 -20.09 -3.63 1.30
C GLN A 547 -19.66 -2.32 2.00
N VAL A 548 -19.70 -2.29 3.33
CA VAL A 548 -19.24 -1.14 4.10
C VAL A 548 -17.73 -0.99 4.02
N GLU A 549 -17.00 -2.11 4.09
CA GLU A 549 -15.54 -2.12 3.90
C GLU A 549 -15.15 -1.65 2.50
N ILE A 550 -15.82 -2.14 1.46
CA ILE A 550 -15.61 -1.71 0.07
C ILE A 550 -15.80 -0.21 -0.06
N TYR A 551 -16.86 0.35 0.52
CA TYR A 551 -17.07 1.80 0.48
C TYR A 551 -15.93 2.57 1.13
N ILE A 552 -15.62 2.28 2.40
CA ILE A 552 -14.63 3.07 3.15
C ILE A 552 -13.24 2.90 2.56
N ASN A 553 -12.82 1.68 2.22
CA ASN A 553 -11.50 1.40 1.67
C ASN A 553 -11.36 1.85 0.20
N SER A 554 -12.46 2.18 -0.50
CA SER A 554 -12.41 2.81 -1.83
C SER A 554 -12.21 4.33 -1.79
N LEU A 555 -12.33 4.94 -0.61
CA LEU A 555 -12.11 6.36 -0.47
C LEU A 555 -10.63 6.71 -0.69
N LYS A 556 -10.40 7.83 -1.36
CA LYS A 556 -9.06 8.35 -1.62
C LYS A 556 -8.57 9.18 -0.43
N ILE A 557 -7.26 9.45 -0.40
CA ILE A 557 -6.61 10.30 0.60
C ILE A 557 -7.37 11.63 0.73
N GLY A 558 -7.65 12.07 1.96
CA GLY A 558 -8.35 13.31 2.28
C GLY A 558 -9.85 13.31 1.97
N LYS A 559 -10.48 12.15 1.80
CA LYS A 559 -11.92 12.06 1.55
C LYS A 559 -12.69 11.68 2.80
N ASP A 560 -13.66 12.51 3.14
CA ASP A 560 -14.52 12.31 4.30
C ASP A 560 -15.35 11.04 4.21
N VAL A 561 -15.55 10.38 5.35
CA VAL A 561 -16.47 9.24 5.46
C VAL A 561 -17.87 9.76 5.76
N ILE A 562 -18.74 9.64 4.77
CA ILE A 562 -20.11 10.15 4.85
C ILE A 562 -21.03 9.05 5.39
N ARG A 563 -21.64 9.31 6.54
CA ARG A 563 -22.54 8.35 7.22
C ARG A 563 -23.70 7.86 6.36
N SER A 564 -24.31 8.73 5.56
CA SER A 564 -25.40 8.34 4.66
C SER A 564 -24.94 7.37 3.57
N ARG A 565 -23.66 7.46 3.13
CA ARG A 565 -23.09 6.51 2.16
C ARG A 565 -22.88 5.13 2.76
N ILE A 566 -22.51 5.04 4.04
CA ILE A 566 -22.44 3.76 4.74
C ILE A 566 -23.82 3.07 4.68
N ILE A 567 -24.90 3.82 4.92
CA ILE A 567 -26.26 3.31 4.83
C ILE A 567 -26.60 2.87 3.40
N ASP A 568 -26.27 3.69 2.40
CA ASP A 568 -26.54 3.39 0.99
C ASP A 568 -25.87 2.08 0.56
N TYR A 569 -24.56 1.91 0.86
CA TYR A 569 -23.82 0.71 0.50
C TYR A 569 -24.33 -0.52 1.24
N ALA A 570 -24.59 -0.41 2.53
CA ALA A 570 -25.17 -1.50 3.30
C ALA A 570 -26.58 -1.89 2.81
N HIS A 571 -27.35 -0.93 2.32
CA HIS A 571 -28.71 -1.18 1.80
C HIS A 571 -28.74 -1.78 0.39
N ASN A 572 -27.62 -1.74 -0.34
CA ASN A 572 -27.51 -2.42 -1.64
C ASN A 572 -27.47 -3.94 -1.51
N VAL A 573 -27.27 -4.48 -0.31
CA VAL A 573 -27.35 -5.93 -0.06
C VAL A 573 -28.80 -6.38 -0.13
N GLN A 574 -29.11 -7.28 -1.06
CA GLN A 574 -30.46 -7.79 -1.24
C GLN A 574 -30.94 -8.54 0.01
N GLY A 575 -32.13 -8.23 0.47
CA GLY A 575 -32.72 -8.84 1.67
C GLY A 575 -32.58 -7.98 2.94
N VAL A 576 -31.89 -6.87 2.89
CA VAL A 576 -31.79 -5.90 3.99
C VAL A 576 -33.01 -4.98 3.97
N ARG A 577 -33.83 -5.06 5.01
CA ARG A 577 -35.05 -4.24 5.15
C ARG A 577 -34.77 -2.86 5.76
N SER A 578 -33.95 -2.80 6.80
CA SER A 578 -33.59 -1.55 7.47
C SER A 578 -32.21 -1.62 8.08
N ILE A 579 -31.56 -0.45 8.19
CA ILE A 579 -30.21 -0.28 8.72
C ILE A 579 -30.21 0.85 9.74
N THR A 580 -29.56 0.61 10.85
CA THR A 580 -29.30 1.64 11.86
C THR A 580 -27.80 1.70 12.12
N VAL A 581 -27.13 2.76 11.67
CA VAL A 581 -25.72 3.01 11.98
C VAL A 581 -25.63 3.62 13.37
N ARG A 582 -24.97 2.93 14.31
CA ARG A 582 -24.72 3.39 15.68
C ARG A 582 -23.43 4.21 15.75
N VAL A 583 -22.38 3.72 15.09
CA VAL A 583 -21.09 4.38 14.96
C VAL A 583 -20.72 4.38 13.48
N PRO A 584 -20.31 5.51 12.91
CA PRO A 584 -20.22 6.86 13.49
C PRO A 584 -21.60 7.53 13.64
N ALA A 585 -21.71 8.44 14.63
CA ALA A 585 -22.93 9.21 14.86
C ALA A 585 -23.15 10.34 13.82
N SER A 586 -22.06 10.82 13.20
CA SER A 586 -22.03 11.85 12.14
C SER A 586 -20.96 11.52 11.12
N ASP A 587 -20.87 12.31 10.06
CA ASP A 587 -19.80 12.23 9.07
C ASP A 587 -18.44 12.40 9.76
N ILE A 588 -17.42 11.70 9.27
CA ILE A 588 -16.06 11.77 9.79
C ILE A 588 -15.21 12.58 8.81
N ILE A 589 -14.67 13.69 9.29
CA ILE A 589 -13.73 14.52 8.54
C ILE A 589 -12.38 13.83 8.48
N VAL A 590 -11.81 13.73 7.29
CA VAL A 590 -10.50 13.11 7.02
C VAL A 590 -9.54 14.19 6.55
N LEU A 591 -8.39 14.31 7.20
CA LEU A 591 -7.37 15.30 6.83
C LEU A 591 -6.74 14.97 5.48
N GLU A 592 -6.17 15.96 4.80
CA GLU A 592 -5.53 15.80 3.49
C GLU A 592 -4.35 14.82 3.47
N SER A 593 -3.77 14.53 4.63
CA SER A 593 -2.71 13.53 4.84
C SER A 593 -3.23 12.15 5.25
N GLU A 594 -4.53 12.02 5.54
CA GLU A 594 -5.11 10.79 6.09
C GLU A 594 -5.82 9.96 5.02
N LEU A 595 -5.74 8.63 5.18
CA LEU A 595 -6.51 7.66 4.41
C LEU A 595 -7.45 6.90 5.35
N PRO A 596 -8.77 6.92 5.14
CA PRO A 596 -9.69 6.15 5.95
C PRO A 596 -9.52 4.66 5.69
N THR A 597 -9.48 3.85 6.74
CA THR A 597 -9.38 2.39 6.68
C THR A 597 -10.27 1.74 7.73
N THR A 598 -10.83 0.58 7.40
CA THR A 598 -11.64 -0.23 8.32
C THR A 598 -10.81 -1.27 9.07
N PHE A 599 -9.49 -1.29 8.91
CA PHE A 599 -8.61 -2.26 9.57
C PHE A 599 -7.79 -1.65 10.69
N ASP A 600 -7.55 -2.44 11.74
CA ASP A 600 -6.60 -2.10 12.79
C ASP A 600 -5.14 -2.39 12.36
N SER A 601 -4.18 -2.14 13.23
CA SER A 601 -2.75 -2.40 12.97
C SER A 601 -2.41 -3.89 12.85
N SER A 602 -3.33 -4.78 13.21
CA SER A 602 -3.18 -6.23 13.14
C SER A 602 -3.95 -6.83 11.96
N GLY A 603 -4.61 -5.97 11.14
CA GLY A 603 -5.40 -6.38 10.00
C GLY A 603 -6.81 -6.87 10.34
N ASN A 604 -7.28 -6.69 11.59
CA ASN A 604 -8.65 -7.07 11.94
C ASN A 604 -9.62 -5.95 11.52
N THR A 605 -10.81 -6.35 11.05
CA THR A 605 -11.86 -5.40 10.70
C THR A 605 -12.39 -4.63 11.91
N LEU A 606 -12.62 -3.35 11.72
CA LEU A 606 -13.27 -2.44 12.68
C LEU A 606 -14.77 -2.26 12.39
N VAL A 607 -15.32 -3.03 11.44
CA VAL A 607 -16.74 -3.03 11.10
C VAL A 607 -17.44 -4.14 11.85
N THR A 608 -18.52 -3.80 12.57
CA THR A 608 -19.36 -4.75 13.31
C THR A 608 -20.82 -4.62 12.86
N VAL A 609 -21.39 -5.73 12.43
CA VAL A 609 -22.81 -5.84 12.05
C VAL A 609 -23.54 -6.65 13.12
N LEU A 610 -24.58 -6.04 13.73
CA LEU A 610 -25.37 -6.58 14.85
C LEU A 610 -26.75 -7.00 14.39
#